data_e49ecdc305ef045eff90d6d0cd4bf182
#
_entry.id   e49ecdc305ef045eff90d6d0cd4bf182
#
_cell.length_a   1.000
_cell.length_b   1.000
_cell.length_c   1.000
_cell.angle_alpha   90.00
_cell.angle_beta   90.00
_cell.angle_gamma   90.00
#
_symmetry.space_group_name_H-M   'P 1'
#
loop_
_entity.id
_entity.type
_entity.pdbx_description
1 polymer ?
#
loop_
_entity_poly.entity_id
_entity_poly.type
_entity_poly.pdbx_seq_one_letter_code
_entity_poly.pdbx_strand_id
1 'polypeptide(L)'
;MATVKGDVHDIGKNIVGVVLSCNNYEIIDLGVMVSADKIIKAAQEHNVDIIGLSGLITPSLDEMVYVASEMERLGMKIPLLIGGATTSKLHTALKIDPEYSGPVVYVLDASRSVTVASNLLSTESADKYKTSIKEEYVGVREQRKNRSHIKECITIQEARNQPLLLNWNDYSAPIPNQLGITVLNEIKIEEITPYIDWTPFFSSWQMKGKYPAILEDDVIGVEAQKLYDDANRMLEKIIIDKTITAKAIFGIFSANSKGDDVVIDNNIGMQEVVYFLRQQRKKAPGKTYASLSDFIAPASYNDYLGMFAVTAGIGIEKIVAQYEADHDDYNAIMCKAV
;
A
#
# COMPACT_ATOMS: atom_id res chain seq x y z
N MET A 1 5.62 -14.41 11.22
CA MET A 1 4.94 -13.28 10.53
C MET A 1 5.76 -12.84 9.34
N ALA A 2 5.10 -12.37 8.26
CA ALA A 2 5.82 -11.92 7.05
C ALA A 2 5.05 -10.83 6.32
N THR A 3 5.75 -9.86 5.75
CA THR A 3 5.23 -9.05 4.65
C THR A 3 5.51 -9.79 3.34
N VAL A 4 4.46 -10.02 2.56
CA VAL A 4 4.51 -10.90 1.38
C VAL A 4 5.45 -10.36 0.28
N LYS A 5 5.81 -11.22 -0.64
CA LYS A 5 6.72 -10.91 -1.76
C LYS A 5 6.26 -9.65 -2.52
N GLY A 6 7.25 -8.82 -2.88
CA GLY A 6 7.03 -7.57 -3.61
C GLY A 6 6.60 -6.39 -2.75
N ASP A 7 6.39 -6.58 -1.45
CA ASP A 7 5.96 -5.53 -0.52
C ASP A 7 7.04 -5.29 0.55
N VAL A 8 7.39 -4.03 0.76
CA VAL A 8 8.42 -3.58 1.72
C VAL A 8 7.84 -2.92 2.97
N HIS A 9 6.51 -2.81 3.06
CA HIS A 9 5.84 -2.11 4.15
C HIS A 9 5.62 -3.04 5.34
N ASP A 10 6.34 -2.84 6.42
CA ASP A 10 6.35 -3.71 7.59
C ASP A 10 5.83 -3.09 8.89
N ILE A 11 5.55 -1.78 8.93
CA ILE A 11 5.13 -1.07 10.15
C ILE A 11 3.93 -1.75 10.81
N GLY A 12 2.87 -2.03 10.04
CA GLY A 12 1.67 -2.69 10.56
C GLY A 12 1.95 -4.10 11.08
N LYS A 13 2.83 -4.86 10.39
CA LYS A 13 3.28 -6.19 10.82
C LYS A 13 4.05 -6.12 12.14
N ASN A 14 4.97 -5.16 12.26
CA ASN A 14 5.79 -4.99 13.45
C ASN A 14 4.94 -4.60 14.66
N ILE A 15 3.98 -3.68 14.50
CA ILE A 15 3.03 -3.33 15.56
C ILE A 15 2.25 -4.56 16.04
N VAL A 16 1.73 -5.37 15.13
CA VAL A 16 1.03 -6.63 15.48
C VAL A 16 1.97 -7.60 16.17
N GLY A 17 3.22 -7.72 15.72
CA GLY A 17 4.24 -8.56 16.34
C GLY A 17 4.50 -8.16 17.79
N VAL A 18 4.71 -6.87 18.06
CA VAL A 18 4.91 -6.35 19.42
C VAL A 18 3.69 -6.61 20.30
N VAL A 19 2.48 -6.33 19.82
CA VAL A 19 1.24 -6.57 20.56
C VAL A 19 1.07 -8.04 20.92
N LEU A 20 1.35 -8.95 20.00
CA LEU A 20 1.29 -10.39 20.27
C LEU A 20 2.39 -10.82 21.26
N SER A 21 3.62 -10.35 21.11
CA SER A 21 4.72 -10.65 22.03
C SER A 21 4.42 -10.19 23.47
N CYS A 22 3.81 -9.01 23.64
CA CYS A 22 3.33 -8.53 24.93
C CYS A 22 2.23 -9.41 25.55
N ASN A 23 1.61 -10.30 24.77
CA ASN A 23 0.57 -11.23 25.20
C ASN A 23 1.05 -12.70 25.21
N ASN A 24 2.34 -12.92 25.40
CA ASN A 24 2.99 -14.23 25.55
C ASN A 24 2.95 -15.12 24.29
N TYR A 25 2.92 -14.51 23.09
CA TYR A 25 3.15 -15.24 21.85
C TYR A 25 4.62 -15.11 21.45
N GLU A 26 5.23 -16.20 21.07
CA GLU A 26 6.53 -16.20 20.42
C GLU A 26 6.38 -15.78 18.95
N ILE A 27 7.10 -14.75 18.53
CA ILE A 27 7.03 -14.21 17.18
C ILE A 27 8.28 -14.54 16.40
N ILE A 28 8.09 -15.25 15.28
CA ILE A 28 9.13 -15.48 14.28
C ILE A 28 8.86 -14.51 13.14
N ASP A 29 9.61 -13.41 13.11
CA ASP A 29 9.49 -12.40 12.06
C ASP A 29 10.43 -12.72 10.89
N LEU A 30 9.85 -12.92 9.71
CA LEU A 30 10.59 -13.21 8.47
C LEU A 30 10.93 -11.93 7.69
N GLY A 31 10.52 -10.75 8.18
CA GLY A 31 10.77 -9.47 7.50
C GLY A 31 9.83 -9.18 6.34
N VAL A 32 10.37 -8.53 5.31
CA VAL A 32 9.64 -8.04 4.14
C VAL A 32 10.02 -8.80 2.87
N MET A 33 9.22 -8.65 1.81
CA MET A 33 9.45 -9.28 0.49
C MET A 33 9.62 -10.81 0.56
N VAL A 34 8.90 -11.46 1.48
CA VAL A 34 9.07 -12.87 1.75
C VAL A 34 8.24 -13.72 0.79
N SER A 35 8.89 -14.63 0.07
CA SER A 35 8.20 -15.53 -0.84
C SER A 35 7.40 -16.61 -0.10
N ALA A 36 6.35 -17.14 -0.74
CA ALA A 36 5.52 -18.22 -0.21
C ALA A 36 6.33 -19.41 0.29
N ASP A 37 7.31 -19.86 -0.50
CA ASP A 37 8.18 -20.98 -0.14
C ASP A 37 8.94 -20.76 1.18
N LYS A 38 9.46 -19.52 1.39
CA LYS A 38 10.15 -19.18 2.64
C LYS A 38 9.19 -19.13 3.83
N ILE A 39 7.99 -18.59 3.64
CA ILE A 39 6.96 -18.54 4.68
C ILE A 39 6.58 -19.94 5.11
N ILE A 40 6.28 -20.81 4.16
CA ILE A 40 5.86 -22.19 4.40
C ILE A 40 6.97 -22.99 5.05
N LYS A 41 8.20 -22.87 4.53
CA LYS A 41 9.36 -23.56 5.07
C LYS A 41 9.63 -23.17 6.52
N ALA A 42 9.62 -21.88 6.84
CA ALA A 42 9.79 -21.40 8.19
C ALA A 42 8.65 -21.89 9.12
N ALA A 43 7.41 -21.89 8.63
CA ALA A 43 6.27 -22.41 9.40
C ALA A 43 6.43 -23.89 9.76
N GLN A 44 7.00 -24.71 8.87
CA GLN A 44 7.27 -26.13 9.10
C GLN A 44 8.48 -26.34 10.02
N GLU A 45 9.58 -25.59 9.80
CA GLU A 45 10.81 -25.70 10.59
C GLU A 45 10.59 -25.35 12.07
N HIS A 46 9.75 -24.34 12.32
CA HIS A 46 9.47 -23.86 13.67
C HIS A 46 8.19 -24.44 14.27
N ASN A 47 7.44 -25.30 13.56
CA ASN A 47 6.18 -25.87 13.99
C ASN A 47 5.20 -24.81 14.52
N VAL A 48 5.01 -23.74 13.75
CA VAL A 48 4.19 -22.60 14.19
C VAL A 48 2.71 -22.94 14.28
N ASP A 49 2.01 -22.34 15.22
CA ASP A 49 0.58 -22.51 15.43
C ASP A 49 -0.26 -21.59 14.54
N ILE A 50 0.31 -20.48 14.08
CA ILE A 50 -0.38 -19.46 13.26
C ILE A 50 0.61 -18.87 12.27
N ILE A 51 0.16 -18.58 11.04
CA ILE A 51 0.90 -17.78 10.05
C ILE A 51 0.20 -16.43 9.91
N GLY A 52 0.95 -15.31 10.03
CA GLY A 52 0.44 -13.96 9.81
C GLY A 52 1.05 -13.33 8.56
N LEU A 53 0.20 -12.86 7.65
CA LEU A 53 0.60 -12.15 6.43
C LEU A 53 0.20 -10.67 6.48
N SER A 54 1.10 -9.81 6.05
CA SER A 54 0.88 -8.37 5.90
C SER A 54 1.15 -7.92 4.48
N GLY A 55 0.45 -6.87 4.06
CA GLY A 55 0.66 -6.20 2.77
C GLY A 55 -0.04 -4.85 2.69
N LEU A 56 0.61 -3.90 2.02
CA LEU A 56 0.12 -2.53 1.85
C LEU A 56 -0.24 -2.20 0.40
N ILE A 57 0.37 -2.84 -0.58
CA ILE A 57 0.16 -2.54 -2.00
C ILE A 57 -0.76 -3.56 -2.66
N THR A 58 -1.40 -3.17 -3.76
CA THR A 58 -2.36 -4.03 -4.45
C THR A 58 -1.80 -5.40 -4.86
N PRO A 59 -0.55 -5.51 -5.38
CA PRO A 59 0.02 -6.81 -5.71
C PRO A 59 0.16 -7.78 -4.52
N SER A 60 0.27 -7.27 -3.29
CA SER A 60 0.36 -8.10 -2.08
C SER A 60 -0.89 -8.95 -1.88
N LEU A 61 -2.05 -8.49 -2.38
CA LEU A 61 -3.31 -9.21 -2.29
C LEU A 61 -3.26 -10.53 -3.08
N ASP A 62 -2.66 -10.52 -4.27
CA ASP A 62 -2.50 -11.72 -5.11
C ASP A 62 -1.47 -12.67 -4.51
N GLU A 63 -0.38 -12.14 -3.94
CA GLU A 63 0.62 -12.96 -3.22
C GLU A 63 0.03 -13.68 -2.00
N MET A 64 -0.89 -13.03 -1.26
CA MET A 64 -1.60 -13.68 -0.14
C MET A 64 -2.49 -14.83 -0.62
N VAL A 65 -3.16 -14.67 -1.75
CA VAL A 65 -3.95 -15.74 -2.40
C VAL A 65 -3.02 -16.89 -2.79
N TYR A 66 -1.87 -16.60 -3.37
CA TYR A 66 -0.87 -17.59 -3.75
C TYR A 66 -0.33 -18.36 -2.53
N VAL A 67 0.01 -17.68 -1.43
CA VAL A 67 0.43 -18.36 -0.18
C VAL A 67 -0.66 -19.32 0.31
N ALA A 68 -1.92 -18.89 0.31
CA ALA A 68 -3.04 -19.73 0.74
C ALA A 68 -3.20 -20.99 -0.14
N SER A 69 -3.08 -20.84 -1.46
CA SER A 69 -3.16 -21.97 -2.40
C SER A 69 -2.00 -22.96 -2.25
N GLU A 70 -0.79 -22.46 -1.97
CA GLU A 70 0.38 -23.33 -1.70
C GLU A 70 0.25 -24.07 -0.36
N MET A 71 -0.30 -23.40 0.67
CA MET A 71 -0.61 -24.06 1.94
C MET A 71 -1.64 -25.19 1.74
N GLU A 72 -2.66 -24.98 0.92
CA GLU A 72 -3.64 -26.03 0.55
C GLU A 72 -2.99 -27.18 -0.20
N ARG A 73 -2.18 -26.87 -1.22
CA ARG A 73 -1.45 -27.86 -2.01
C ARG A 73 -0.58 -28.78 -1.15
N LEU A 74 -0.02 -28.24 -0.06
CA LEU A 74 0.82 -28.98 0.89
C LEU A 74 0.01 -29.64 2.03
N GLY A 75 -1.31 -29.56 2.01
CA GLY A 75 -2.19 -30.16 3.01
C GLY A 75 -2.06 -29.57 4.41
N MET A 76 -1.58 -28.34 4.52
CA MET A 76 -1.44 -27.65 5.81
C MET A 76 -2.82 -27.35 6.41
N LYS A 77 -2.86 -27.18 7.75
CA LYS A 77 -4.08 -26.81 8.48
C LYS A 77 -3.86 -25.64 9.45
N ILE A 78 -2.68 -25.02 9.36
CA ILE A 78 -2.28 -23.91 10.23
C ILE A 78 -3.16 -22.69 9.93
N PRO A 79 -3.75 -22.03 10.94
CA PRO A 79 -4.50 -20.80 10.74
C PRO A 79 -3.70 -19.71 10.07
N LEU A 80 -4.35 -18.99 9.14
CA LEU A 80 -3.77 -17.91 8.37
C LEU A 80 -4.43 -16.57 8.76
N LEU A 81 -3.65 -15.65 9.32
CA LEU A 81 -4.10 -14.29 9.62
C LEU A 81 -3.74 -13.36 8.47
N ILE A 82 -4.71 -12.55 8.03
CA ILE A 82 -4.56 -11.60 6.94
C ILE A 82 -4.71 -10.19 7.49
N GLY A 83 -3.66 -9.39 7.37
CA GLY A 83 -3.62 -7.99 7.83
C GLY A 83 -2.92 -7.07 6.84
N GLY A 84 -2.94 -5.78 7.13
CA GLY A 84 -2.35 -4.73 6.31
C GLY A 84 -3.40 -3.79 5.68
N ALA A 85 -2.98 -2.56 5.36
CA ALA A 85 -3.91 -1.47 5.04
C ALA A 85 -4.71 -1.66 3.75
N THR A 86 -4.22 -2.44 2.78
CA THR A 86 -4.98 -2.74 1.55
C THR A 86 -5.86 -3.98 1.69
N THR A 87 -5.68 -4.76 2.73
CA THR A 87 -6.47 -5.96 2.96
C THR A 87 -7.87 -5.61 3.46
N SER A 88 -8.81 -6.49 3.24
CA SER A 88 -10.18 -6.32 3.71
C SER A 88 -10.85 -7.66 3.95
N LYS A 89 -11.85 -7.68 4.85
CA LYS A 89 -12.70 -8.85 5.06
C LYS A 89 -13.31 -9.34 3.74
N LEU A 90 -13.72 -8.40 2.88
CA LEU A 90 -14.30 -8.73 1.58
C LEU A 90 -13.31 -9.48 0.68
N HIS A 91 -12.07 -8.99 0.56
CA HIS A 91 -11.02 -9.64 -0.23
C HIS A 91 -10.67 -11.02 0.36
N THR A 92 -10.47 -11.08 1.67
CA THR A 92 -10.18 -12.34 2.37
C THR A 92 -11.27 -13.38 2.12
N ALA A 93 -12.55 -13.01 2.28
CA ALA A 93 -13.68 -13.90 2.06
C ALA A 93 -13.87 -14.33 0.60
N LEU A 94 -13.56 -13.46 -0.38
CA LEU A 94 -13.80 -13.73 -1.80
C LEU A 94 -12.64 -14.41 -2.51
N LYS A 95 -11.41 -14.17 -2.08
CA LYS A 95 -10.21 -14.55 -2.83
C LYS A 95 -9.28 -15.48 -2.06
N ILE A 96 -9.07 -15.25 -0.75
CA ILE A 96 -8.09 -16.04 0.01
C ILE A 96 -8.75 -17.26 0.65
N ASP A 97 -9.89 -17.08 1.34
CA ASP A 97 -10.58 -18.19 2.02
C ASP A 97 -11.02 -19.34 1.08
N PRO A 98 -11.43 -19.12 -0.18
CA PRO A 98 -11.73 -20.21 -1.10
C PRO A 98 -10.52 -21.07 -1.50
N GLU A 99 -9.32 -20.51 -1.44
CA GLU A 99 -8.07 -21.19 -1.85
C GLU A 99 -7.45 -22.03 -0.73
N TYR A 100 -8.00 -21.96 0.51
CA TYR A 100 -7.46 -22.67 1.64
C TYR A 100 -8.54 -23.27 2.53
N SER A 101 -8.52 -24.60 2.71
CA SER A 101 -9.47 -25.33 3.55
C SER A 101 -9.27 -25.08 5.05
N GLY A 102 -8.05 -24.69 5.45
CA GLY A 102 -7.75 -24.27 6.82
C GLY A 102 -8.43 -22.94 7.21
N PRO A 103 -8.28 -22.52 8.46
CA PRO A 103 -8.86 -21.26 8.92
C PRO A 103 -8.14 -20.05 8.34
N VAL A 104 -8.86 -19.15 7.69
CA VAL A 104 -8.34 -17.84 7.22
C VAL A 104 -9.10 -16.74 7.97
N VAL A 105 -8.40 -15.83 8.63
CA VAL A 105 -9.03 -14.78 9.42
C VAL A 105 -8.48 -13.41 9.07
N TYR A 106 -9.37 -12.51 8.65
CA TYR A 106 -9.04 -11.10 8.49
C TYR A 106 -8.92 -10.41 9.84
N VAL A 107 -7.79 -9.79 10.08
CA VAL A 107 -7.49 -9.02 11.29
C VAL A 107 -7.53 -7.53 10.93
N LEU A 108 -8.53 -6.83 11.47
CA LEU A 108 -8.81 -5.43 11.12
C LEU A 108 -7.71 -4.48 11.60
N ASP A 109 -7.21 -4.71 12.80
CA ASP A 109 -6.21 -3.90 13.49
C ASP A 109 -5.39 -4.72 14.49
N ALA A 110 -4.28 -4.14 14.95
CA ALA A 110 -3.37 -4.82 15.85
C ALA A 110 -4.02 -5.23 17.19
N SER A 111 -4.94 -4.42 17.72
CA SER A 111 -5.61 -4.71 19.00
C SER A 111 -6.45 -5.99 18.94
N ARG A 112 -6.97 -6.33 17.77
CA ARG A 112 -7.78 -7.53 17.56
C ARG A 112 -6.94 -8.79 17.34
N SER A 113 -5.66 -8.65 17.03
CA SER A 113 -4.78 -9.80 16.75
C SER A 113 -4.72 -10.78 17.92
N VAL A 114 -4.63 -10.28 19.14
CA VAL A 114 -4.57 -11.10 20.36
C VAL A 114 -5.85 -11.92 20.54
N THR A 115 -7.01 -11.27 20.43
CA THR A 115 -8.30 -11.96 20.58
C THR A 115 -8.49 -13.03 19.50
N VAL A 116 -8.10 -12.73 18.26
CA VAL A 116 -8.18 -13.68 17.15
C VAL A 116 -7.25 -14.87 17.38
N ALA A 117 -5.99 -14.61 17.73
CA ALA A 117 -5.02 -15.67 18.02
C ALA A 117 -5.47 -16.56 19.19
N SER A 118 -5.92 -15.96 20.30
CA SER A 118 -6.43 -16.68 21.46
C SER A 118 -7.63 -17.58 21.12
N ASN A 119 -8.58 -17.09 20.31
CA ASN A 119 -9.73 -17.90 19.90
C ASN A 119 -9.33 -19.04 18.96
N LEU A 120 -8.35 -18.84 18.07
CA LEU A 120 -7.88 -19.88 17.16
C LEU A 120 -7.11 -20.99 17.86
N LEU A 121 -6.41 -20.68 18.95
CA LEU A 121 -5.58 -21.62 19.71
C LEU A 121 -6.29 -22.20 20.95
N SER A 122 -7.51 -21.74 21.28
CA SER A 122 -8.27 -22.23 22.41
C SER A 122 -8.70 -23.68 22.19
N THR A 123 -8.41 -24.54 23.17
CA THR A 123 -8.84 -25.96 23.16
C THR A 123 -10.36 -26.13 23.21
N GLU A 124 -11.08 -25.15 23.76
CA GLU A 124 -12.54 -25.25 23.96
C GLU A 124 -13.34 -24.55 22.88
N SER A 125 -12.83 -23.44 22.32
CA SER A 125 -13.61 -22.55 21.44
C SER A 125 -13.11 -22.50 19.99
N ALA A 126 -11.95 -23.06 19.70
CA ALA A 126 -11.33 -22.92 18.38
C ALA A 126 -12.22 -23.41 17.22
N ASP A 127 -12.82 -24.60 17.35
CA ASP A 127 -13.62 -25.16 16.26
C ASP A 127 -14.92 -24.38 16.05
N LYS A 128 -15.54 -23.89 17.12
CA LYS A 128 -16.72 -23.03 17.05
C LYS A 128 -16.35 -21.69 16.39
N TYR A 129 -15.22 -21.11 16.76
CA TYR A 129 -14.73 -19.86 16.17
C TYR A 129 -14.41 -20.01 14.68
N LYS A 130 -13.69 -21.07 14.30
CA LYS A 130 -13.38 -21.38 12.89
C LYS A 130 -14.65 -21.53 12.06
N THR A 131 -15.65 -22.24 12.59
CA THR A 131 -16.95 -22.42 11.93
C THR A 131 -17.66 -21.08 11.74
N SER A 132 -17.70 -20.24 12.78
CA SER A 132 -18.36 -18.93 12.69
C SER A 132 -17.72 -18.00 11.64
N ILE A 133 -16.39 -18.02 11.51
CA ILE A 133 -15.69 -17.26 10.46
C ILE A 133 -16.04 -17.77 9.06
N LYS A 134 -16.07 -19.10 8.87
CA LYS A 134 -16.44 -19.68 7.57
C LYS A 134 -17.90 -19.33 7.19
N GLU A 135 -18.84 -19.40 8.14
CA GLU A 135 -20.23 -18.98 7.93
C GLU A 135 -20.34 -17.49 7.60
N GLU A 136 -19.62 -16.64 8.34
CA GLU A 136 -19.56 -15.21 8.05
C GLU A 136 -19.08 -14.96 6.61
N TYR A 137 -18.01 -15.63 6.16
CA TYR A 137 -17.48 -15.47 4.81
C TYR A 137 -18.42 -16.00 3.73
N VAL A 138 -19.18 -17.06 3.99
CA VAL A 138 -20.26 -17.50 3.10
C VAL A 138 -21.29 -16.37 2.94
N GLY A 139 -21.74 -15.78 4.05
CA GLY A 139 -22.67 -14.65 4.02
C GLY A 139 -22.14 -13.43 3.23
N VAL A 140 -20.85 -13.11 3.41
CA VAL A 140 -20.17 -12.04 2.65
C VAL A 140 -20.17 -12.34 1.14
N ARG A 141 -19.88 -13.59 0.74
CA ARG A 141 -19.91 -14.02 -0.66
C ARG A 141 -21.31 -13.93 -1.27
N GLU A 142 -22.33 -14.36 -0.54
CA GLU A 142 -23.73 -14.30 -0.98
C GLU A 142 -24.21 -12.86 -1.15
N GLN A 143 -23.95 -12.01 -0.16
CA GLN A 143 -24.26 -10.57 -0.26
C GLN A 143 -23.57 -9.92 -1.47
N ARG A 144 -22.35 -10.33 -1.76
CA ARG A 144 -21.62 -9.81 -2.93
C ARG A 144 -22.20 -10.29 -4.24
N LYS A 145 -22.60 -11.58 -4.34
CA LYS A 145 -23.32 -12.10 -5.51
C LYS A 145 -24.61 -11.32 -5.76
N ASN A 146 -25.36 -11.03 -4.71
CA ASN A 146 -26.60 -10.27 -4.78
C ASN A 146 -26.40 -8.78 -5.07
N ARG A 147 -25.24 -8.21 -4.70
CA ARG A 147 -24.84 -6.81 -4.97
C ARG A 147 -24.00 -6.64 -6.23
N SER A 148 -23.64 -7.71 -6.90
CA SER A 148 -22.87 -7.62 -8.14
C SER A 148 -23.76 -7.08 -9.28
N HIS A 149 -24.03 -5.78 -9.25
CA HIS A 149 -23.97 -5.06 -10.49
C HIS A 149 -22.54 -5.27 -11.00
N ILE A 150 -22.36 -6.29 -11.85
CA ILE A 150 -21.17 -6.41 -12.68
C ILE A 150 -21.01 -5.02 -13.27
N LYS A 151 -19.90 -4.36 -12.93
CA LYS A 151 -19.63 -3.06 -13.54
C LYS A 151 -19.43 -3.36 -15.01
N GLU A 152 -20.53 -3.26 -15.79
CA GLU A 152 -20.49 -3.50 -17.21
C GLU A 152 -19.42 -2.61 -17.83
N CYS A 153 -18.50 -3.22 -18.54
CA CYS A 153 -17.53 -2.51 -19.35
C CYS A 153 -17.93 -2.61 -20.82
N ILE A 154 -17.66 -1.55 -21.54
CA ILE A 154 -17.73 -1.54 -23.00
C ILE A 154 -16.38 -1.96 -23.58
N THR A 155 -16.35 -2.29 -24.85
CA THR A 155 -15.10 -2.57 -25.55
C THR A 155 -14.24 -1.30 -25.65
N ILE A 156 -12.92 -1.47 -25.79
CA ILE A 156 -12.01 -0.34 -25.99
C ILE A 156 -12.35 0.45 -27.25
N GLN A 157 -12.83 -0.24 -28.30
CA GLN A 157 -13.23 0.41 -29.54
C GLN A 157 -14.47 1.30 -29.35
N GLU A 158 -15.47 0.85 -28.62
CA GLU A 158 -16.65 1.66 -28.27
C GLU A 158 -16.26 2.87 -27.44
N ALA A 159 -15.32 2.71 -26.49
CA ALA A 159 -14.81 3.79 -25.67
C ALA A 159 -14.04 4.84 -26.51
N ARG A 160 -13.24 4.39 -27.48
CA ARG A 160 -12.51 5.25 -28.42
C ARG A 160 -13.41 6.04 -29.35
N ASN A 161 -14.60 5.52 -29.64
CA ASN A 161 -15.60 6.23 -30.45
C ASN A 161 -16.31 7.36 -29.69
N GLN A 162 -16.12 7.45 -28.37
CA GLN A 162 -16.72 8.47 -27.50
C GLN A 162 -15.67 9.10 -26.58
N PRO A 163 -14.58 9.68 -27.14
CA PRO A 163 -13.50 10.26 -26.34
C PRO A 163 -13.96 11.55 -25.65
N LEU A 164 -13.21 11.99 -24.65
CA LEU A 164 -13.32 13.35 -24.15
C LEU A 164 -12.66 14.31 -25.16
N LEU A 165 -13.46 15.21 -25.74
CA LEU A 165 -12.95 16.20 -26.68
C LEU A 165 -12.82 17.54 -25.93
N LEU A 166 -11.61 18.06 -25.85
CA LEU A 166 -11.32 19.38 -25.33
C LEU A 166 -11.14 20.39 -26.47
N ASN A 167 -11.53 21.64 -26.20
CA ASN A 167 -11.28 22.72 -27.14
C ASN A 167 -9.86 23.27 -26.95
N TRP A 168 -9.02 23.09 -27.95
CA TRP A 168 -7.63 23.55 -27.94
C TRP A 168 -7.41 24.90 -28.61
N ASN A 169 -8.44 25.50 -29.24
CA ASN A 169 -8.27 26.72 -30.06
C ASN A 169 -7.74 27.91 -29.23
N ASP A 170 -8.18 28.04 -27.98
CA ASP A 170 -7.76 29.10 -27.07
C ASP A 170 -6.71 28.63 -26.04
N TYR A 171 -6.17 27.42 -26.23
CA TYR A 171 -5.18 26.87 -25.32
C TYR A 171 -3.77 27.34 -25.66
N SER A 172 -3.07 27.83 -24.66
CA SER A 172 -1.64 28.12 -24.73
C SER A 172 -0.98 27.51 -23.51
N ALA A 173 -0.17 26.49 -23.70
CA ALA A 173 0.58 25.86 -22.62
C ALA A 173 1.56 26.85 -22.00
N PRO A 174 1.67 26.93 -20.66
CA PRO A 174 2.75 27.63 -20.00
C PRO A 174 4.10 27.06 -20.47
N ILE A 175 4.99 27.93 -20.90
CA ILE A 175 6.34 27.50 -21.34
C ILE A 175 7.17 27.18 -20.09
N PRO A 176 7.65 25.94 -19.92
CA PRO A 176 8.51 25.59 -18.80
C PRO A 176 9.81 26.40 -18.82
N ASN A 177 10.26 26.82 -17.64
CA ASN A 177 11.55 27.51 -17.51
C ASN A 177 12.73 26.62 -17.91
N GLN A 178 12.58 25.30 -17.78
CA GLN A 178 13.61 24.32 -18.11
C GLN A 178 12.97 23.06 -18.67
N LEU A 179 13.46 22.60 -19.81
CA LEU A 179 13.13 21.31 -20.41
C LEU A 179 14.24 20.29 -20.14
N GLY A 180 13.88 19.01 -20.24
CA GLY A 180 14.79 17.89 -20.02
C GLY A 180 14.87 17.48 -18.55
N ILE A 181 15.91 16.74 -18.23
CA ILE A 181 16.09 16.08 -16.93
C ILE A 181 16.88 16.97 -15.97
N THR A 182 16.38 17.09 -14.75
CA THR A 182 17.08 17.73 -13.63
C THR A 182 17.25 16.71 -12.51
N VAL A 183 18.47 16.54 -12.03
CA VAL A 183 18.81 15.64 -10.91
C VAL A 183 19.12 16.47 -9.67
N LEU A 184 18.43 16.17 -8.58
CA LEU A 184 18.68 16.73 -7.26
C LEU A 184 19.31 15.64 -6.38
N ASN A 185 20.64 15.65 -6.29
CA ASN A 185 21.41 14.62 -5.61
C ASN A 185 21.38 14.74 -4.07
N GLU A 186 21.19 15.96 -3.58
CA GLU A 186 21.15 16.26 -2.13
C GLU A 186 19.97 17.19 -1.88
N ILE A 187 18.94 16.64 -1.24
CA ILE A 187 17.81 17.41 -0.75
C ILE A 187 17.93 17.39 0.77
N LYS A 188 17.94 18.55 1.38
CA LYS A 188 18.00 18.65 2.83
C LYS A 188 16.67 18.24 3.44
N ILE A 189 16.71 17.37 4.42
CA ILE A 189 15.50 16.86 5.08
C ILE A 189 14.71 18.01 5.72
N GLU A 190 15.37 19.00 6.28
CA GLU A 190 14.73 20.19 6.85
C GLU A 190 13.92 21.01 5.83
N GLU A 191 14.25 20.93 4.53
CA GLU A 191 13.52 21.63 3.46
C GLU A 191 12.20 20.92 3.10
N ILE A 192 12.14 19.59 3.26
CA ILE A 192 10.95 18.80 2.95
C ILE A 192 10.04 18.53 4.16
N THR A 193 10.57 18.61 5.37
CA THR A 193 9.80 18.39 6.61
C THR A 193 8.51 19.21 6.69
N PRO A 194 8.43 20.50 6.29
CA PRO A 194 7.19 21.27 6.31
C PRO A 194 6.09 20.74 5.38
N TYR A 195 6.41 19.85 4.44
CA TYR A 195 5.49 19.29 3.46
C TYR A 195 5.05 17.87 3.79
N ILE A 196 5.39 17.35 4.97
CA ILE A 196 4.95 16.02 5.42
C ILE A 196 3.43 16.01 5.56
N ASP A 197 2.77 15.05 4.90
CA ASP A 197 1.37 14.71 5.17
C ASP A 197 1.33 13.75 6.37
N TRP A 198 0.95 14.28 7.53
CA TRP A 198 0.88 13.51 8.77
C TRP A 198 -0.31 12.55 8.86
N THR A 199 -1.30 12.66 7.97
CA THR A 199 -2.46 11.76 7.99
C THR A 199 -2.08 10.28 7.75
N PRO A 200 -1.23 9.94 6.76
CA PRO A 200 -0.72 8.58 6.59
C PRO A 200 0.11 8.09 7.79
N PHE A 201 0.88 8.98 8.42
CA PHE A 201 1.64 8.65 9.64
C PHE A 201 0.70 8.14 10.74
N PHE A 202 -0.32 8.89 11.13
CA PHE A 202 -1.30 8.43 12.12
C PHE A 202 -2.02 7.16 11.71
N SER A 203 -2.32 7.01 10.43
CA SER A 203 -2.95 5.79 9.91
C SER A 203 -2.06 4.56 10.05
N SER A 204 -0.73 4.70 9.90
CA SER A 204 0.22 3.58 10.10
C SER A 204 0.24 3.09 11.56
N TRP A 205 0.00 4.00 12.51
CA TRP A 205 -0.15 3.71 13.94
C TRP A 205 -1.58 3.32 14.32
N GLN A 206 -2.44 2.98 13.35
CA GLN A 206 -3.84 2.56 13.53
C GLN A 206 -4.74 3.64 14.14
N MET A 207 -4.33 4.89 14.15
CA MET A 207 -5.13 6.02 14.61
C MET A 207 -6.02 6.55 13.48
N LYS A 208 -7.31 6.68 13.76
CA LYS A 208 -8.30 7.15 12.78
C LYS A 208 -8.55 8.63 12.98
N GLY A 209 -8.22 9.42 11.98
CA GLY A 209 -8.43 10.86 11.97
C GLY A 209 -7.57 11.52 10.91
N LYS A 210 -7.83 12.79 10.63
CA LYS A 210 -7.03 13.60 9.71
C LYS A 210 -6.23 14.63 10.49
N TYR A 211 -4.97 14.78 10.16
CA TYR A 211 -4.16 15.88 10.68
C TYR A 211 -4.65 17.22 10.08
N PRO A 212 -4.73 18.33 10.85
CA PRO A 212 -4.36 18.42 12.29
C PRO A 212 -5.49 18.06 13.26
N ALA A 213 -6.74 17.87 12.80
CA ALA A 213 -7.91 17.69 13.66
C ALA A 213 -7.80 16.47 14.61
N ILE A 214 -7.01 15.45 14.25
CA ILE A 214 -6.78 14.27 15.12
C ILE A 214 -6.13 14.64 16.46
N LEU A 215 -5.37 15.72 16.52
CA LEU A 215 -4.71 16.19 17.75
C LEU A 215 -5.68 16.79 18.77
N GLU A 216 -6.86 17.19 18.29
CA GLU A 216 -7.92 17.80 19.12
C GLU A 216 -9.09 16.81 19.37
N ASP A 217 -8.93 15.54 19.01
CA ASP A 217 -9.95 14.51 19.22
C ASP A 217 -10.13 14.21 20.71
N ASP A 218 -11.39 14.20 21.18
CA ASP A 218 -11.73 14.04 22.61
C ASP A 218 -11.28 12.68 23.20
N VAL A 219 -11.09 11.67 22.34
CA VAL A 219 -10.79 10.29 22.79
C VAL A 219 -9.31 9.95 22.61
N ILE A 220 -8.75 10.28 21.44
CA ILE A 220 -7.39 9.88 21.05
C ILE A 220 -6.42 11.04 20.90
N GLY A 221 -6.87 12.29 21.09
CA GLY A 221 -6.05 13.48 20.85
C GLY A 221 -4.78 13.54 21.70
N VAL A 222 -4.85 13.13 22.97
CA VAL A 222 -3.69 13.11 23.88
C VAL A 222 -2.61 12.15 23.37
N GLU A 223 -3.01 10.95 22.97
CA GLU A 223 -2.09 9.93 22.43
C GLU A 223 -1.57 10.36 21.06
N ALA A 224 -2.42 10.96 20.22
CA ALA A 224 -2.02 11.49 18.92
C ALA A 224 -0.99 12.61 19.08
N GLN A 225 -1.18 13.54 20.03
CA GLN A 225 -0.23 14.62 20.30
C GLN A 225 1.11 14.06 20.76
N LYS A 226 1.11 13.10 21.70
CA LYS A 226 2.33 12.44 22.18
C LYS A 226 3.09 11.78 21.02
N LEU A 227 2.38 11.03 20.18
CA LEU A 227 2.97 10.34 19.02
C LEU A 227 3.56 11.36 18.02
N TYR A 228 2.87 12.48 17.80
CA TYR A 228 3.33 13.56 16.94
C TYR A 228 4.61 14.23 17.49
N ASP A 229 4.65 14.45 18.80
CA ASP A 229 5.84 15.03 19.47
C ASP A 229 7.03 14.06 19.39
N ASP A 230 6.81 12.76 19.56
CA ASP A 230 7.85 11.73 19.41
C ASP A 230 8.39 11.69 17.99
N ALA A 231 7.52 11.78 17.00
CA ALA A 231 7.88 11.83 15.58
C ALA A 231 8.72 13.07 15.25
N ASN A 232 8.32 14.24 15.74
CA ASN A 232 9.10 15.47 15.55
C ASN A 232 10.49 15.39 16.21
N ARG A 233 10.60 14.81 17.41
CA ARG A 233 11.91 14.58 18.04
C ARG A 233 12.78 13.63 17.21
N MET A 234 12.20 12.59 16.62
CA MET A 234 12.91 11.70 15.72
C MET A 234 13.40 12.43 14.48
N LEU A 235 12.57 13.27 13.85
CA LEU A 235 12.95 14.10 12.71
C LEU A 235 14.08 15.07 13.06
N GLU A 236 13.98 15.75 14.19
CA GLU A 236 15.05 16.66 14.66
C GLU A 236 16.38 15.93 14.81
N LYS A 237 16.36 14.72 15.39
CA LYS A 237 17.55 13.88 15.51
C LYS A 237 18.11 13.50 14.14
N ILE A 238 17.26 13.04 13.22
CA ILE A 238 17.65 12.69 11.85
C ILE A 238 18.31 13.88 11.12
N ILE A 239 17.76 15.08 11.29
CA ILE A 239 18.27 16.31 10.68
C ILE A 239 19.62 16.70 11.27
N ILE A 240 19.75 16.68 12.60
CA ILE A 240 20.99 17.04 13.30
C ILE A 240 22.12 16.06 12.95
N ASP A 241 21.82 14.77 13.01
CA ASP A 241 22.81 13.71 12.81
C ASP A 241 23.09 13.44 11.32
N LYS A 242 22.28 14.01 10.41
CA LYS A 242 22.37 13.82 8.95
C LYS A 242 22.44 12.35 8.55
N THR A 243 21.68 11.53 9.23
CA THR A 243 21.72 10.07 9.10
C THR A 243 20.97 9.56 7.87
N ILE A 244 20.04 10.35 7.34
CA ILE A 244 19.20 10.03 6.18
C ILE A 244 19.40 11.09 5.11
N THR A 245 19.37 10.67 3.85
CA THR A 245 19.41 11.57 2.69
C THR A 245 18.22 11.37 1.78
N ALA A 246 17.85 12.43 1.06
CA ALA A 246 16.81 12.41 0.05
C ALA A 246 17.37 12.79 -1.32
N LYS A 247 16.83 12.19 -2.37
CA LYS A 247 17.19 12.49 -3.76
C LYS A 247 15.94 12.59 -4.60
N ALA A 248 16.01 13.40 -5.66
CA ALA A 248 14.95 13.48 -6.64
C ALA A 248 15.52 13.62 -8.05
N ILE A 249 14.75 13.18 -9.01
CA ILE A 249 14.94 13.48 -10.42
C ILE A 249 13.58 13.89 -10.99
N PHE A 250 13.55 14.92 -11.77
CA PHE A 250 12.37 15.29 -12.53
C PHE A 250 12.75 15.69 -13.95
N GLY A 251 11.79 15.58 -14.84
CA GLY A 251 11.97 16.01 -16.22
C GLY A 251 10.69 16.60 -16.77
N ILE A 252 10.82 17.65 -17.59
CA ILE A 252 9.73 18.23 -18.35
C ILE A 252 10.09 18.12 -19.83
N PHE A 253 9.18 17.55 -20.59
CA PHE A 253 9.41 17.21 -21.99
C PHE A 253 8.30 17.77 -22.86
N SER A 254 8.60 18.19 -24.06
CA SER A 254 7.58 18.49 -25.07
C SER A 254 6.76 17.22 -25.32
N ALA A 255 5.45 17.34 -25.32
CA ALA A 255 4.56 16.21 -25.41
C ALA A 255 3.32 16.52 -26.24
N ASN A 256 2.84 15.53 -26.99
CA ASN A 256 1.60 15.64 -27.73
C ASN A 256 0.82 14.33 -27.67
N SER A 257 -0.51 14.44 -27.63
CA SER A 257 -1.37 13.26 -27.67
C SER A 257 -1.45 12.66 -29.06
N LYS A 258 -1.51 11.32 -29.11
CA LYS A 258 -1.74 10.54 -30.32
C LYS A 258 -2.69 9.36 -29.99
N GLY A 259 -3.97 9.58 -30.17
CA GLY A 259 -5.00 8.61 -29.76
C GLY A 259 -5.06 8.48 -28.23
N ASP A 260 -4.89 7.27 -27.71
CA ASP A 260 -4.87 7.03 -26.25
C ASP A 260 -3.47 7.23 -25.65
N ASP A 261 -2.45 7.52 -26.44
CA ASP A 261 -1.06 7.59 -26.01
C ASP A 261 -0.54 9.04 -26.07
N VAL A 262 0.60 9.28 -25.43
CA VAL A 262 1.33 10.55 -25.49
C VAL A 262 2.72 10.29 -26.02
N VAL A 263 3.09 11.04 -27.05
CA VAL A 263 4.45 11.05 -27.61
C VAL A 263 5.23 12.17 -26.92
N ILE A 264 6.37 11.84 -26.34
CA ILE A 264 7.28 12.81 -25.73
C ILE A 264 8.56 12.92 -26.57
N ASP A 265 9.09 14.12 -26.66
CA ASP A 265 10.41 14.37 -27.23
C ASP A 265 11.43 14.50 -26.08
N ASN A 266 12.40 13.60 -26.06
CA ASN A 266 13.40 13.56 -25.00
C ASN A 266 14.56 14.56 -25.18
N ASN A 267 14.43 15.52 -26.09
CA ASN A 267 15.42 16.54 -26.41
C ASN A 267 16.80 16.02 -26.93
N ILE A 268 16.92 14.71 -27.16
CA ILE A 268 18.08 14.05 -27.76
C ILE A 268 17.75 13.55 -29.17
N GLY A 269 16.58 13.97 -29.71
CA GLY A 269 16.11 13.56 -31.04
C GLY A 269 15.47 12.17 -31.10
N MET A 270 15.14 11.58 -29.94
CA MET A 270 14.38 10.33 -29.84
C MET A 270 12.99 10.63 -29.30
N GLN A 271 12.00 10.02 -29.92
CA GLN A 271 10.62 10.05 -29.44
C GLN A 271 10.32 8.81 -28.63
N GLU A 272 9.73 9.02 -27.47
CA GLU A 272 9.25 7.96 -26.59
C GLU A 272 7.72 8.02 -26.50
N VAL A 273 7.08 6.87 -26.30
CA VAL A 273 5.62 6.78 -26.21
C VAL A 273 5.22 6.37 -24.81
N VAL A 274 4.40 7.21 -24.18
CA VAL A 274 3.76 6.89 -22.89
C VAL A 274 2.35 6.39 -23.17
N TYR A 275 2.10 5.14 -22.80
CA TYR A 275 0.83 4.45 -23.05
C TYR A 275 -0.16 4.71 -21.93
N PHE A 276 -1.38 5.10 -22.28
CA PHE A 276 -2.47 5.31 -21.33
C PHE A 276 -3.69 4.44 -21.66
N LEU A 277 -4.44 4.07 -20.61
CA LEU A 277 -5.68 3.35 -20.76
C LEU A 277 -6.87 4.32 -20.82
N ARG A 278 -7.78 4.08 -21.76
CA ARG A 278 -9.07 4.78 -21.81
C ARG A 278 -10.06 4.12 -20.86
N GLN A 279 -10.89 4.93 -20.19
CA GLN A 279 -11.98 4.45 -19.35
C GLN A 279 -12.93 3.56 -20.16
N GLN A 280 -13.29 2.40 -19.61
CA GLN A 280 -14.21 1.45 -20.27
C GLN A 280 -15.44 1.13 -19.42
N ARG A 281 -15.53 1.66 -18.18
CA ARG A 281 -16.70 1.45 -17.35
C ARG A 281 -17.92 2.08 -18.01
N LYS A 282 -18.96 1.27 -18.31
CA LYS A 282 -20.20 1.73 -18.93
C LYS A 282 -20.79 2.90 -18.18
N LYS A 283 -21.11 3.95 -18.90
CA LYS A 283 -21.68 5.21 -18.40
C LYS A 283 -23.08 5.39 -18.98
N ALA A 284 -23.82 6.36 -18.44
CA ALA A 284 -25.10 6.76 -19.02
C ALA A 284 -24.92 7.24 -20.49
N PRO A 285 -25.93 7.09 -21.33
CA PRO A 285 -25.89 7.55 -22.72
C PRO A 285 -25.43 9.02 -22.82
N GLY A 286 -24.60 9.30 -23.82
CA GLY A 286 -24.06 10.65 -24.08
C GLY A 286 -22.88 11.06 -23.20
N LYS A 287 -22.36 10.17 -22.34
CA LYS A 287 -21.14 10.43 -21.55
C LYS A 287 -19.89 9.96 -22.28
N THR A 288 -18.82 10.72 -22.17
CA THR A 288 -17.52 10.43 -22.79
C THR A 288 -16.66 9.48 -21.93
N TYR A 289 -15.72 8.82 -22.55
CA TYR A 289 -14.76 7.90 -21.93
C TYR A 289 -13.36 8.51 -22.04
N ALA A 290 -12.90 9.10 -20.95
CA ALA A 290 -11.63 9.82 -20.92
C ALA A 290 -10.42 8.87 -20.83
N SER A 291 -9.33 9.28 -21.48
CA SER A 291 -7.95 8.85 -21.25
C SER A 291 -7.16 10.01 -20.69
N LEU A 292 -6.05 9.76 -19.98
CA LEU A 292 -5.16 10.83 -19.55
C LEU A 292 -4.55 11.57 -20.76
N SER A 293 -4.37 10.89 -21.87
CA SER A 293 -3.92 11.50 -23.14
C SER A 293 -4.85 12.60 -23.67
N ASP A 294 -6.15 12.55 -23.34
CA ASP A 294 -7.11 13.58 -23.77
C ASP A 294 -6.81 14.96 -23.16
N PHE A 295 -6.01 15.01 -22.07
CA PHE A 295 -5.61 16.26 -21.40
C PHE A 295 -4.26 16.79 -21.88
N ILE A 296 -3.64 16.15 -22.86
CA ILE A 296 -2.43 16.62 -23.53
C ILE A 296 -2.84 17.07 -24.93
N ALA A 297 -2.36 18.24 -25.34
CA ALA A 297 -2.73 18.81 -26.63
C ALA A 297 -2.23 17.95 -27.82
N PRO A 298 -2.97 17.91 -28.93
CA PRO A 298 -2.53 17.20 -30.14
C PRO A 298 -1.34 17.89 -30.81
N ALA A 299 -0.71 17.23 -31.77
CA ALA A 299 0.56 17.64 -32.41
C ALA A 299 0.55 19.04 -33.06
N SER A 300 -0.63 19.63 -33.30
CA SER A 300 -0.73 21.00 -33.83
C SER A 300 -0.53 22.09 -32.76
N TYR A 301 -0.38 21.73 -31.51
CA TYR A 301 -0.20 22.64 -30.37
C TYR A 301 1.07 22.29 -29.60
N ASN A 302 1.65 23.27 -28.92
CA ASN A 302 2.72 23.03 -27.98
C ASN A 302 2.11 22.60 -26.63
N ASP A 303 2.62 21.50 -26.07
CA ASP A 303 2.27 21.07 -24.72
C ASP A 303 3.44 20.30 -24.09
N TYR A 304 3.33 20.01 -22.80
CA TYR A 304 4.42 19.44 -22.03
C TYR A 304 3.92 18.36 -21.06
N LEU A 305 4.77 17.36 -20.82
CA LEU A 305 4.56 16.35 -19.80
C LEU A 305 5.70 16.38 -18.78
N GLY A 306 5.35 16.54 -17.52
CA GLY A 306 6.28 16.42 -16.39
C GLY A 306 6.26 15.02 -15.79
N MET A 307 7.47 14.51 -15.48
CA MET A 307 7.65 13.24 -14.75
C MET A 307 8.66 13.45 -13.64
N PHE A 308 8.52 12.68 -12.55
CA PHE A 308 9.49 12.71 -11.47
C PHE A 308 9.66 11.34 -10.80
N ALA A 309 10.82 11.13 -10.18
CA ALA A 309 11.06 10.05 -9.24
C ALA A 309 11.76 10.64 -8.02
N VAL A 310 11.33 10.23 -6.83
CA VAL A 310 11.85 10.73 -5.56
C VAL A 310 12.14 9.58 -4.62
N THR A 311 13.11 9.78 -3.73
CA THR A 311 13.37 8.88 -2.61
C THR A 311 13.78 9.69 -1.41
N ALA A 312 13.27 9.33 -0.23
CA ALA A 312 13.69 9.81 1.07
C ALA A 312 14.04 8.61 1.95
N GLY A 313 14.84 8.82 2.98
CA GLY A 313 15.19 7.74 3.90
C GLY A 313 16.38 6.86 3.45
N ILE A 314 17.18 7.30 2.50
CA ILE A 314 18.42 6.58 2.17
C ILE A 314 19.36 6.60 3.39
N GLY A 315 19.70 5.41 3.90
CA GLY A 315 20.50 5.23 5.12
C GLY A 315 19.69 4.80 6.33
N ILE A 316 18.35 4.73 6.24
CA ILE A 316 17.46 4.35 7.33
C ILE A 316 17.77 2.96 7.90
N GLU A 317 18.22 2.03 7.06
CA GLU A 317 18.49 0.65 7.46
C GLU A 317 19.49 0.56 8.61
N LYS A 318 20.49 1.46 8.64
CA LYS A 318 21.50 1.49 9.69
C LYS A 318 20.93 1.94 11.04
N ILE A 319 20.02 2.93 11.02
CA ILE A 319 19.39 3.46 12.21
C ILE A 319 18.43 2.43 12.79
N VAL A 320 17.61 1.83 11.92
CA VAL A 320 16.67 0.78 12.31
C VAL A 320 17.40 -0.41 12.92
N ALA A 321 18.47 -0.91 12.26
CA ALA A 321 19.28 -2.00 12.78
C ALA A 321 19.88 -1.70 14.17
N GLN A 322 20.22 -0.43 14.45
CA GLN A 322 20.70 -0.04 15.79
C GLN A 322 19.57 -0.15 16.82
N TYR A 323 18.39 0.40 16.54
CA TYR A 323 17.23 0.28 17.44
C TYR A 323 16.82 -1.18 17.67
N GLU A 324 16.81 -2.00 16.63
CA GLU A 324 16.49 -3.42 16.73
C GLU A 324 17.54 -4.18 17.60
N ALA A 325 18.83 -3.85 17.46
CA ALA A 325 19.89 -4.41 18.32
C ALA A 325 19.75 -4.02 19.79
N ASP A 326 19.24 -2.82 20.06
CA ASP A 326 18.98 -2.29 21.40
C ASP A 326 17.60 -2.76 21.94
N HIS A 327 16.85 -3.59 21.21
CA HIS A 327 15.48 -4.03 21.52
C HIS A 327 14.50 -2.86 21.68
N ASP A 328 14.72 -1.77 20.95
CA ASP A 328 13.88 -0.57 20.94
C ASP A 328 12.94 -0.58 19.71
N ASP A 329 11.97 -1.48 19.75
CA ASP A 329 11.00 -1.66 18.66
C ASP A 329 10.19 -0.39 18.39
N TYR A 330 9.91 0.41 19.45
CA TYR A 330 9.14 1.64 19.30
C TYR A 330 9.87 2.65 18.40
N ASN A 331 11.14 2.94 18.67
CA ASN A 331 11.92 3.86 17.87
C ASN A 331 12.28 3.28 16.47
N ALA A 332 12.43 1.98 16.36
CA ALA A 332 12.60 1.31 15.06
C ALA A 332 11.36 1.52 14.16
N ILE A 333 10.16 1.32 14.71
CA ILE A 333 8.88 1.56 14.01
C ILE A 333 8.71 3.07 13.74
N MET A 334 8.96 3.93 14.72
CA MET A 334 8.86 5.38 14.57
C MET A 334 9.73 5.88 13.43
N CYS A 335 10.98 5.44 13.36
CA CYS A 335 11.92 5.84 12.33
C CYS A 335 11.46 5.46 10.92
N LYS A 336 10.79 4.30 10.79
CA LYS A 336 10.22 3.84 9.51
C LYS A 336 8.93 4.57 9.14
N ALA A 337 8.19 5.08 10.13
CA ALA A 337 6.89 5.72 9.93
C ALA A 337 7.00 7.21 9.58
N VAL A 338 8.03 7.86 10.07
CA VAL A 338 8.34 9.27 9.83
C VAL A 338 9.07 9.47 8.51
#